data_a88191bcc9f64fe003631b6addc92cc4
#
_entry.id   a88191bcc9f64fe003631b6addc92cc4
#
_cell.length_a   1.000
_cell.length_b   1.000
_cell.length_c   1.000
_cell.angle_alpha   90.00
_cell.angle_beta   90.00
_cell.angle_gamma   90.00
#
_symmetry.space_group_name_H-M   'P 1'
#
loop_
_entity.id
_entity.type
_entity.pdbx_description
1 polymer ?
#
loop_
_entity_poly.entity_id
_entity_poly.type
_entity_poly.pdbx_seq_one_letter_code
_entity_poly.pdbx_strand_id
1 'polypeptide(L)'
;KRRSAHSRLRRVSTMPTWTRKDAAVRRSEILEAAERLFNQSGFDRLSLATIADEAELSKASLYLHFADKEELFRALITQVLDQPMARVHAAAKSEADLHAKLFEMLWTKIGYFYSISRNSEHGQANIDSATTLAADIVANDRRTYARLIAGVLQDAMDRDEIDPALAGFSPKSLAETLIAATHGLARNDSLFVPERTHTQRVRGMVKAMIV
;
A
#
# COMPACT_ATOMS: atom_id res chain seq x y z
N LYS A 1 1.35 -73.83 21.74
CA LYS A 1 1.85 -72.50 22.17
C LYS A 1 2.34 -71.77 20.95
N ARG A 2 1.49 -70.93 20.35
CA ARG A 2 1.89 -70.01 19.25
C ARG A 2 1.75 -68.60 19.80
N ARG A 3 2.87 -67.87 19.87
CA ARG A 3 2.92 -66.47 20.29
C ARG A 3 2.60 -65.62 19.04
N SER A 4 1.51 -64.89 19.10
CA SER A 4 1.12 -63.88 18.12
C SER A 4 2.01 -62.65 18.32
N ALA A 5 2.81 -62.33 17.30
CA ALA A 5 3.59 -61.10 17.23
C ALA A 5 2.71 -59.98 16.66
N HIS A 6 2.29 -59.06 17.51
CA HIS A 6 1.59 -57.84 17.06
C HIS A 6 2.64 -56.87 16.52
N SER A 7 2.72 -56.82 15.19
CA SER A 7 3.45 -55.77 14.46
C SER A 7 2.71 -54.44 14.63
N ARG A 8 3.26 -53.55 15.47
CA ARG A 8 2.84 -52.16 15.54
C ARG A 8 3.41 -51.43 14.32
N LEU A 9 2.61 -51.29 13.30
CA LEU A 9 2.88 -50.36 12.19
C LEU A 9 2.92 -48.96 12.78
N ARG A 10 4.12 -48.38 12.89
CA ARG A 10 4.31 -46.95 13.09
C ARG A 10 3.72 -46.23 11.88
N ARG A 11 2.62 -45.50 12.09
CA ARG A 11 2.18 -44.47 11.13
C ARG A 11 3.29 -43.43 11.03
N VAL A 12 4.04 -43.49 9.98
CA VAL A 12 4.89 -42.36 9.56
C VAL A 12 3.93 -41.27 9.16
N SER A 13 3.77 -40.26 10.00
CA SER A 13 3.08 -39.03 9.67
C SER A 13 3.91 -38.35 8.58
N THR A 14 3.49 -38.52 7.33
CA THR A 14 4.05 -37.74 6.22
C THR A 14 3.66 -36.29 6.44
N MET A 15 4.61 -35.50 6.91
CA MET A 15 4.48 -34.05 6.89
C MET A 15 4.16 -33.61 5.46
N PRO A 16 3.16 -32.74 5.25
CA PRO A 16 2.89 -32.19 3.92
C PRO A 16 4.15 -31.48 3.44
N THR A 17 4.65 -31.84 2.27
CA THR A 17 5.73 -31.09 1.59
C THR A 17 5.14 -29.78 1.11
N TRP A 18 5.35 -28.72 1.88
CA TRP A 18 4.93 -27.35 1.52
C TRP A 18 5.63 -26.93 0.24
N THR A 19 4.87 -26.62 -0.79
CA THR A 19 5.42 -26.03 -2.00
C THR A 19 5.70 -24.54 -1.80
N ARG A 20 6.54 -23.97 -2.67
CA ARG A 20 6.81 -22.51 -2.67
C ARG A 20 5.53 -21.68 -2.86
N LYS A 21 4.55 -22.24 -3.58
CA LYS A 21 3.23 -21.65 -3.79
C LYS A 21 2.40 -21.62 -2.52
N ASP A 22 2.44 -22.70 -1.74
CA ASP A 22 1.70 -22.79 -0.47
C ASP A 22 2.26 -21.78 0.56
N ALA A 23 3.59 -21.59 0.59
CA ALA A 23 4.23 -20.61 1.45
C ALA A 23 3.83 -19.15 1.09
N ALA A 24 3.72 -18.82 -0.20
CA ALA A 24 3.29 -17.49 -0.65
C ALA A 24 1.82 -17.22 -0.30
N VAL A 25 0.94 -18.21 -0.51
CA VAL A 25 -0.48 -18.12 -0.15
C VAL A 25 -0.61 -17.93 1.36
N ARG A 26 0.12 -18.71 2.14
CA ARG A 26 0.09 -18.60 3.60
C ARG A 26 0.60 -17.25 4.11
N ARG A 27 1.65 -16.71 3.49
CA ARG A 27 2.16 -15.38 3.81
C ARG A 27 1.10 -14.30 3.53
N SER A 28 0.33 -14.40 2.45
CA SER A 28 -0.78 -13.49 2.13
C SER A 28 -1.88 -13.57 3.21
N GLU A 29 -2.30 -14.77 3.59
CA GLU A 29 -3.32 -14.99 4.64
C GLU A 29 -2.90 -14.35 5.98
N ILE A 30 -1.62 -14.47 6.36
CA ILE A 30 -1.09 -13.82 7.56
C ILE A 30 -1.16 -12.29 7.44
N LEU A 31 -0.79 -11.73 6.29
CA LEU A 31 -0.83 -10.28 6.08
C LEU A 31 -2.26 -9.75 6.08
N GLU A 32 -3.22 -10.48 5.52
CA GLU A 32 -4.65 -10.13 5.55
C GLU A 32 -5.21 -10.13 6.99
N ALA A 33 -4.86 -11.15 7.80
CA ALA A 33 -5.24 -11.19 9.21
C ALA A 33 -4.61 -10.03 9.99
N ALA A 34 -3.34 -9.74 9.74
CA ALA A 34 -2.64 -8.62 10.36
C ALA A 34 -3.26 -7.27 9.98
N GLU A 35 -3.62 -7.06 8.71
CA GLU A 35 -4.26 -5.83 8.24
C GLU A 35 -5.58 -5.58 8.97
N ARG A 36 -6.44 -6.60 9.08
CA ARG A 36 -7.70 -6.49 9.84
C ARG A 36 -7.46 -6.07 11.29
N LEU A 37 -6.54 -6.75 11.97
CA LEU A 37 -6.23 -6.48 13.38
C LEU A 37 -5.58 -5.13 13.61
N PHE A 38 -4.65 -4.69 12.74
CA PHE A 38 -4.05 -3.36 12.83
C PHE A 38 -5.08 -2.25 12.60
N ASN A 39 -6.03 -2.47 11.70
CA ASN A 39 -7.11 -1.52 11.48
C ASN A 39 -8.09 -1.43 12.67
N GLN A 40 -8.28 -2.53 13.42
CA GLN A 40 -9.16 -2.58 14.59
C GLN A 40 -8.51 -2.10 15.88
N SER A 41 -7.22 -2.38 16.09
CA SER A 41 -6.56 -2.22 17.40
C SER A 41 -5.31 -1.36 17.38
N GLY A 42 -4.78 -1.01 16.21
CA GLY A 42 -3.51 -0.32 16.04
C GLY A 42 -2.29 -1.22 16.26
N PHE A 43 -1.12 -0.76 15.78
CA PHE A 43 0.13 -1.53 15.83
C PHE A 43 0.54 -1.91 17.26
N ASP A 44 0.50 -0.98 18.21
CA ASP A 44 1.09 -1.17 19.54
C ASP A 44 0.41 -2.24 20.36
N ARG A 45 -0.90 -2.41 20.19
CA ARG A 45 -1.73 -3.31 21.01
C ARG A 45 -1.67 -4.77 20.56
N LEU A 46 -1.08 -5.07 19.40
CA LEU A 46 -1.08 -6.41 18.83
C LEU A 46 0.20 -7.18 19.14
N SER A 47 0.08 -8.49 19.19
CA SER A 47 1.18 -9.45 19.29
C SER A 47 1.16 -10.42 18.11
N LEU A 48 2.31 -11.04 17.81
CA LEU A 48 2.34 -12.13 16.82
C LEU A 48 1.44 -13.32 17.23
N ALA A 49 1.20 -13.51 18.53
CA ALA A 49 0.29 -14.53 19.01
C ALA A 49 -1.15 -14.26 18.56
N THR A 50 -1.62 -13.03 18.77
CA THR A 50 -2.97 -12.61 18.35
C THR A 50 -3.16 -12.71 16.84
N ILE A 51 -2.10 -12.36 16.06
CA ILE A 51 -2.12 -12.48 14.61
C ILE A 51 -2.13 -13.96 14.17
N ALA A 52 -1.39 -14.83 14.84
CA ALA A 52 -1.41 -16.26 14.57
C ALA A 52 -2.79 -16.87 14.82
N ASP A 53 -3.43 -16.50 15.93
CA ASP A 53 -4.77 -16.97 16.29
C ASP A 53 -5.80 -16.49 15.25
N GLU A 54 -5.76 -15.24 14.81
CA GLU A 54 -6.64 -14.68 13.75
C GLU A 54 -6.41 -15.35 12.39
N ALA A 55 -5.18 -15.74 12.08
CA ALA A 55 -4.83 -16.45 10.84
C ALA A 55 -5.04 -17.97 10.94
N GLU A 56 -5.60 -18.47 12.04
CA GLU A 56 -5.78 -19.90 12.33
C GLU A 56 -4.48 -20.71 12.25
N LEU A 57 -3.37 -20.13 12.74
CA LEU A 57 -2.05 -20.72 12.72
C LEU A 57 -1.49 -20.94 14.13
N SER A 58 -0.60 -21.93 14.24
CA SER A 58 0.27 -21.99 15.42
C SER A 58 1.30 -20.86 15.39
N LYS A 59 1.71 -20.36 16.57
CA LYS A 59 2.82 -19.39 16.67
C LYS A 59 4.08 -19.88 15.92
N ALA A 60 4.42 -21.16 16.04
CA ALA A 60 5.57 -21.73 15.35
C ALA A 60 5.45 -21.62 13.83
N SER A 61 4.23 -21.83 13.28
CA SER A 61 3.98 -21.65 11.84
C SER A 61 4.14 -20.20 11.42
N LEU A 62 3.67 -19.25 12.22
CA LEU A 62 3.81 -17.82 11.91
C LEU A 62 5.29 -17.40 11.92
N TYR A 63 6.08 -17.85 12.89
CA TYR A 63 7.53 -17.58 12.96
C TYR A 63 8.33 -18.14 11.78
N LEU A 64 7.82 -19.10 11.02
CA LEU A 64 8.43 -19.54 9.75
C LEU A 64 8.31 -18.51 8.64
N HIS A 65 7.39 -17.54 8.76
CA HIS A 65 7.11 -16.50 7.75
C HIS A 65 7.61 -15.12 8.16
N PHE A 66 7.61 -14.82 9.46
CA PHE A 66 8.01 -13.52 10.01
C PHE A 66 8.75 -13.70 11.33
N ALA A 67 9.96 -13.17 11.42
CA ALA A 67 10.80 -13.29 12.61
C ALA A 67 10.24 -12.51 13.80
N ASP A 68 9.62 -11.36 13.53
CA ASP A 68 9.01 -10.50 14.55
C ASP A 68 7.82 -9.69 14.01
N LYS A 69 7.19 -8.93 14.91
CA LYS A 69 6.04 -8.08 14.57
C LYS A 69 6.41 -6.92 13.64
N GLU A 70 7.63 -6.41 13.75
CA GLU A 70 8.10 -5.31 12.90
C GLU A 70 8.32 -5.79 11.46
N GLU A 71 8.95 -6.96 11.25
CA GLU A 71 9.09 -7.55 9.92
C GLU A 71 7.73 -7.77 9.26
N LEU A 72 6.76 -8.31 10.00
CA LEU A 72 5.41 -8.50 9.52
C LEU A 72 4.74 -7.17 9.16
N PHE A 73 4.87 -6.15 10.01
CA PHE A 73 4.32 -4.82 9.75
C PHE A 73 4.95 -4.17 8.53
N ARG A 74 6.28 -4.25 8.38
CA ARG A 74 6.99 -3.74 7.20
C ARG A 74 6.54 -4.42 5.91
N ALA A 75 6.31 -5.73 5.95
CA ALA A 75 5.76 -6.47 4.81
C ALA A 75 4.32 -6.05 4.49
N LEU A 76 3.49 -5.80 5.51
CA LEU A 76 2.14 -5.27 5.34
C LEU A 76 2.17 -3.87 4.71
N ILE A 77 3.04 -2.96 5.21
CA ILE A 77 3.17 -1.62 4.64
C ILE A 77 3.60 -1.69 3.17
N THR A 78 4.51 -2.59 2.81
CA THR A 78 4.88 -2.83 1.41
C THR A 78 3.65 -3.20 0.57
N GLN A 79 2.86 -4.17 1.01
CA GLN A 79 1.64 -4.60 0.32
C GLN A 79 0.62 -3.46 0.17
N VAL A 80 0.39 -2.70 1.25
CA VAL A 80 -0.54 -1.56 1.27
C VAL A 80 -0.09 -0.45 0.29
N LEU A 81 1.21 -0.18 0.19
CA LEU A 81 1.76 0.81 -0.74
C LEU A 81 1.71 0.35 -2.20
N ASP A 82 1.89 -0.97 -2.44
CA ASP A 82 1.86 -1.55 -3.79
C ASP A 82 0.45 -1.58 -4.41
N GLN A 83 -0.60 -1.71 -3.60
CA GLN A 83 -1.98 -1.80 -4.09
C GLN A 83 -2.39 -0.62 -5.00
N PRO A 84 -2.25 0.66 -4.61
CA PRO A 84 -2.59 1.78 -5.49
C PRO A 84 -1.60 1.95 -6.65
N MET A 85 -0.34 1.52 -6.49
CA MET A 85 0.70 1.72 -7.50
C MET A 85 0.42 0.99 -8.81
N ALA A 86 -0.21 -0.17 -8.79
CA ALA A 86 -0.61 -0.88 -10.01
C ALA A 86 -1.55 -0.03 -10.88
N ARG A 87 -2.54 0.64 -10.25
CA ARG A 87 -3.47 1.55 -10.95
C ARG A 87 -2.78 2.83 -11.41
N VAL A 88 -1.86 3.37 -10.61
CA VAL A 88 -1.05 4.54 -10.99
C VAL A 88 -0.21 4.23 -12.22
N HIS A 89 0.42 3.06 -12.29
CA HIS A 89 1.15 2.61 -13.47
C HIS A 89 0.25 2.44 -14.71
N ALA A 90 -0.94 1.88 -14.52
CA ALA A 90 -1.91 1.74 -15.61
C ALA A 90 -2.37 3.10 -16.14
N ALA A 91 -2.66 4.06 -15.25
CA ALA A 91 -3.03 5.43 -15.62
C ALA A 91 -1.89 6.14 -16.40
N ALA A 92 -0.65 6.01 -15.95
CA ALA A 92 0.50 6.58 -16.64
C ALA A 92 0.67 6.09 -18.08
N LYS A 93 0.29 4.84 -18.36
CA LYS A 93 0.38 4.21 -19.69
C LYS A 93 -0.90 4.31 -20.52
N SER A 94 -1.97 4.91 -19.99
CA SER A 94 -3.23 5.03 -20.71
C SER A 94 -3.14 6.00 -21.89
N GLU A 95 -4.07 5.89 -22.83
CA GLU A 95 -4.23 6.84 -23.96
C GLU A 95 -5.12 8.04 -23.59
N ALA A 96 -5.41 8.25 -22.32
CA ALA A 96 -6.17 9.39 -21.84
C ALA A 96 -5.39 10.70 -22.05
N ASP A 97 -6.09 11.83 -22.11
CA ASP A 97 -5.45 13.13 -22.11
C ASP A 97 -4.63 13.37 -20.82
N LEU A 98 -3.73 14.34 -20.88
CA LEU A 98 -2.80 14.63 -19.78
C LEU A 98 -3.53 14.90 -18.44
N HIS A 99 -4.64 15.66 -18.48
CA HIS A 99 -5.39 16.00 -17.27
C HIS A 99 -6.05 14.78 -16.64
N ALA A 100 -6.70 13.95 -17.46
CA ALA A 100 -7.34 12.72 -16.98
C ALA A 100 -6.30 11.74 -16.42
N LYS A 101 -5.16 11.62 -17.09
CA LYS A 101 -4.03 10.79 -16.67
C LYS A 101 -3.47 11.24 -15.32
N LEU A 102 -3.10 12.51 -15.18
CA LEU A 102 -2.58 13.08 -13.94
C LEU A 102 -3.60 13.03 -12.81
N PHE A 103 -4.87 13.35 -13.12
CA PHE A 103 -5.94 13.24 -12.12
C PHE A 103 -6.05 11.81 -11.59
N GLU A 104 -6.11 10.80 -12.47
CA GLU A 104 -6.25 9.41 -12.05
C GLU A 104 -5.03 8.93 -11.25
N MET A 105 -3.82 9.33 -11.65
CA MET A 105 -2.60 9.00 -10.90
C MET A 105 -2.62 9.59 -9.49
N LEU A 106 -2.93 10.89 -9.37
CA LEU A 106 -2.96 11.61 -8.11
C LEU A 106 -4.11 11.13 -7.21
N TRP A 107 -5.31 10.99 -7.79
CA TRP A 107 -6.50 10.58 -7.06
C TRP A 107 -6.41 9.15 -6.54
N THR A 108 -5.94 8.21 -7.36
CA THR A 108 -5.80 6.80 -6.97
C THR A 108 -4.96 6.64 -5.71
N LYS A 109 -3.81 7.30 -5.67
CA LYS A 109 -2.89 7.20 -4.52
C LYS A 109 -3.47 7.85 -3.26
N ILE A 110 -3.89 9.09 -3.38
CA ILE A 110 -4.40 9.88 -2.26
C ILE A 110 -5.75 9.34 -1.77
N GLY A 111 -6.67 9.00 -2.68
CA GLY A 111 -7.98 8.46 -2.35
C GLY A 111 -7.88 7.13 -1.61
N TYR A 112 -6.92 6.29 -1.96
CA TYR A 112 -6.64 5.04 -1.25
C TYR A 112 -6.24 5.29 0.21
N PHE A 113 -5.26 6.16 0.46
CA PHE A 113 -4.86 6.50 1.83
C PHE A 113 -5.94 7.23 2.61
N TYR A 114 -6.69 8.08 1.95
CA TYR A 114 -7.84 8.75 2.55
C TYR A 114 -8.92 7.74 2.99
N SER A 115 -9.19 6.72 2.18
CA SER A 115 -10.14 5.66 2.53
C SER A 115 -9.68 4.84 3.75
N ILE A 116 -8.40 4.46 3.81
CA ILE A 116 -7.82 3.75 4.96
C ILE A 116 -7.94 4.59 6.23
N SER A 117 -7.52 5.86 6.16
CA SER A 117 -7.55 6.76 7.32
C SER A 117 -8.97 6.96 7.89
N ARG A 118 -9.99 7.00 7.02
CA ARG A 118 -11.38 7.20 7.45
C ARG A 118 -12.09 5.93 7.92
N ASN A 119 -11.75 4.80 7.33
CA ASN A 119 -12.44 3.54 7.58
C ASN A 119 -11.85 2.74 8.74
N SER A 120 -10.78 3.25 9.36
CA SER A 120 -10.13 2.62 10.51
C SER A 120 -10.08 3.59 11.69
N GLU A 121 -10.50 3.13 12.86
CA GLU A 121 -10.37 3.88 14.12
C GLU A 121 -8.89 4.19 14.45
N HIS A 122 -7.98 3.34 14.00
CA HIS A 122 -6.54 3.47 14.20
C HIS A 122 -5.77 3.87 12.93
N GLY A 123 -6.46 4.28 11.87
CA GLY A 123 -5.84 4.57 10.56
C GLY A 123 -4.71 5.59 10.65
N GLN A 124 -4.90 6.70 11.39
CA GLN A 124 -3.85 7.71 11.57
C GLN A 124 -2.67 7.17 12.38
N ALA A 125 -2.92 6.45 13.47
CA ALA A 125 -1.86 5.86 14.28
C ALA A 125 -1.04 4.81 13.49
N ASN A 126 -1.69 4.05 12.62
CA ASN A 126 -1.01 3.12 11.72
C ASN A 126 -0.15 3.83 10.67
N ILE A 127 -0.59 4.98 10.15
CA ILE A 127 0.20 5.83 9.25
C ILE A 127 1.43 6.38 9.97
N ASP A 128 1.29 6.85 11.20
CA ASP A 128 2.39 7.37 12.02
C ASP A 128 3.41 6.25 12.34
N SER A 129 2.93 5.05 12.68
CA SER A 129 3.77 3.87 12.87
C SER A 129 4.51 3.49 11.58
N ALA A 130 3.85 3.54 10.42
CA ALA A 130 4.47 3.25 9.13
C ALA A 130 5.59 4.25 8.79
N THR A 131 5.40 5.54 9.08
CA THR A 131 6.42 6.57 8.84
C THR A 131 7.63 6.45 9.76
N THR A 132 7.51 5.72 10.86
CA THR A 132 8.60 5.46 11.82
C THR A 132 9.27 4.11 11.54
N LEU A 133 8.50 3.02 11.56
CA LEU A 133 9.02 1.65 11.48
C LEU A 133 9.35 1.18 10.05
N ALA A 134 8.75 1.81 9.04
CA ALA A 134 8.95 1.50 7.62
C ALA A 134 9.33 2.75 6.81
N ALA A 135 10.05 3.69 7.42
CA ALA A 135 10.42 4.98 6.83
C ALA A 135 11.13 4.85 5.47
N ASP A 136 12.02 3.89 5.33
CA ASP A 136 12.75 3.58 4.10
C ASP A 136 11.80 3.08 2.99
N ILE A 137 10.83 2.23 3.32
CA ILE A 137 9.82 1.71 2.39
C ILE A 137 8.92 2.86 1.93
N VAL A 138 8.40 3.65 2.86
CA VAL A 138 7.57 4.83 2.56
C VAL A 138 8.33 5.86 1.71
N ALA A 139 9.59 6.13 2.04
CA ALA A 139 10.42 7.05 1.27
C ALA A 139 10.72 6.53 -0.14
N ASN A 140 10.96 5.22 -0.30
CA ASN A 140 11.15 4.60 -1.61
C ASN A 140 9.90 4.67 -2.48
N ASP A 141 8.74 4.37 -1.91
CA ASP A 141 7.45 4.48 -2.56
C ASP A 141 7.18 5.92 -3.05
N ARG A 142 7.40 6.93 -2.18
CA ARG A 142 7.27 8.34 -2.55
C ARG A 142 8.18 8.74 -3.73
N ARG A 143 9.44 8.30 -3.70
CA ARG A 143 10.38 8.58 -4.81
C ARG A 143 9.96 7.91 -6.10
N THR A 144 9.46 6.68 -6.05
CA THR A 144 9.00 5.93 -7.21
C THR A 144 7.76 6.57 -7.81
N TYR A 145 6.82 6.96 -6.99
CA TYR A 145 5.60 7.65 -7.40
C TYR A 145 5.90 9.03 -8.04
N ALA A 146 6.76 9.84 -7.41
CA ALA A 146 7.15 11.14 -7.94
C ALA A 146 7.88 11.02 -9.30
N ARG A 147 8.76 10.01 -9.46
CA ARG A 147 9.42 9.74 -10.75
C ARG A 147 8.44 9.36 -11.84
N LEU A 148 7.41 8.59 -11.51
CA LEU A 148 6.40 8.18 -12.48
C LEU A 148 5.59 9.36 -12.99
N ILE A 149 5.15 10.26 -12.09
CA ILE A 149 4.47 11.52 -12.48
C ILE A 149 5.39 12.42 -13.28
N ALA A 150 6.65 12.57 -12.84
CA ALA A 150 7.63 13.38 -13.55
C ALA A 150 7.88 12.86 -14.99
N GLY A 151 7.88 11.55 -15.20
CA GLY A 151 7.97 10.95 -16.53
C GLY A 151 6.80 11.34 -17.43
N VAL A 152 5.56 11.27 -16.93
CA VAL A 152 4.37 11.69 -17.66
C VAL A 152 4.41 13.19 -18.00
N LEU A 153 4.90 14.03 -17.08
CA LEU A 153 5.05 15.47 -17.32
C LEU A 153 6.16 15.77 -18.32
N GLN A 154 7.28 15.03 -18.30
CA GLN A 154 8.35 15.17 -19.28
C GLN A 154 7.83 14.85 -20.69
N ASP A 155 7.15 13.71 -20.84
CA ASP A 155 6.56 13.32 -22.13
C ASP A 155 5.56 14.37 -22.65
N ALA A 156 4.82 15.03 -21.75
CA ALA A 156 3.88 16.10 -22.11
C ALA A 156 4.60 17.40 -22.48
N MET A 157 5.69 17.75 -21.80
CA MET A 157 6.55 18.89 -22.18
C MET A 157 7.19 18.68 -23.55
N ASP A 158 7.67 17.47 -23.83
CA ASP A 158 8.29 17.12 -25.11
C ASP A 158 7.28 17.17 -26.30
N ARG A 159 5.96 17.13 -25.99
CA ARG A 159 4.87 17.25 -26.96
C ARG A 159 4.19 18.62 -26.97
N ASP A 160 4.74 19.61 -26.26
CA ASP A 160 4.17 20.96 -26.12
C ASP A 160 2.71 20.96 -25.59
N GLU A 161 2.36 19.98 -24.73
CA GLU A 161 1.02 19.84 -24.12
C GLU A 161 0.89 20.62 -22.79
N ILE A 162 1.98 21.21 -22.27
CA ILE A 162 2.01 21.96 -21.02
C ILE A 162 2.17 23.46 -21.32
N ASP A 163 1.44 24.29 -20.57
CA ASP A 163 1.52 25.75 -20.70
C ASP A 163 2.99 26.22 -20.66
N PRO A 164 3.45 27.00 -21.64
CA PRO A 164 4.79 27.59 -21.66
C PRO A 164 5.15 28.40 -20.41
N ALA A 165 4.16 28.94 -19.67
CA ALA A 165 4.39 29.59 -18.37
C ALA A 165 4.97 28.66 -17.33
N LEU A 166 4.77 27.35 -17.47
CA LEU A 166 5.33 26.32 -16.60
C LEU A 166 6.69 25.77 -17.09
N ALA A 167 7.18 26.22 -18.25
CA ALA A 167 8.45 25.75 -18.81
C ALA A 167 9.68 26.07 -17.94
N GLY A 168 9.55 26.95 -16.94
CA GLY A 168 10.57 27.23 -15.94
C GLY A 168 10.67 26.17 -14.84
N PHE A 169 9.71 25.24 -14.75
CA PHE A 169 9.72 24.15 -13.77
C PHE A 169 10.28 22.88 -14.39
N SER A 170 11.15 22.20 -13.66
CA SER A 170 11.53 20.84 -14.05
C SER A 170 10.35 19.90 -13.87
N PRO A 171 10.22 18.80 -14.67
CA PRO A 171 9.17 17.79 -14.50
C PRO A 171 9.15 17.24 -13.08
N LYS A 172 10.32 17.07 -12.45
CA LYS A 172 10.44 16.63 -11.06
C LYS A 172 9.82 17.64 -10.08
N SER A 173 10.15 18.92 -10.21
CA SER A 173 9.64 19.97 -9.33
C SER A 173 8.11 20.12 -9.48
N LEU A 174 7.61 20.03 -10.71
CA LEU A 174 6.18 20.09 -10.98
C LEU A 174 5.45 18.86 -10.39
N ALA A 175 6.01 17.67 -10.55
CA ALA A 175 5.47 16.44 -9.93
C ALA A 175 5.40 16.55 -8.40
N GLU A 176 6.47 17.00 -7.75
CA GLU A 176 6.53 17.20 -6.31
C GLU A 176 5.49 18.23 -5.84
N THR A 177 5.31 19.31 -6.60
CA THR A 177 4.30 20.34 -6.32
C THR A 177 2.88 19.79 -6.43
N LEU A 178 2.56 19.05 -7.49
CA LEU A 178 1.25 18.43 -7.69
C LEU A 178 0.94 17.44 -6.56
N ILE A 179 1.90 16.60 -6.17
CA ILE A 179 1.76 15.65 -5.06
C ILE A 179 1.51 16.40 -3.75
N ALA A 180 2.32 17.41 -3.45
CA ALA A 180 2.18 18.19 -2.21
C ALA A 180 0.83 18.94 -2.14
N ALA A 181 0.41 19.55 -3.23
CA ALA A 181 -0.89 20.23 -3.32
C ALA A 181 -2.05 19.24 -3.14
N THR A 182 -1.97 18.05 -3.75
CA THR A 182 -2.98 17.00 -3.59
C THR A 182 -3.07 16.53 -2.14
N HIS A 183 -1.94 16.33 -1.47
CA HIS A 183 -1.88 16.01 -0.04
C HIS A 183 -2.47 17.12 0.83
N GLY A 184 -2.15 18.40 0.53
CA GLY A 184 -2.72 19.55 1.23
C GLY A 184 -4.24 19.62 1.12
N LEU A 185 -4.78 19.32 -0.07
CA LEU A 185 -6.24 19.26 -0.28
C LEU A 185 -6.91 18.11 0.50
N ALA A 186 -6.19 17.02 0.77
CA ALA A 186 -6.68 15.88 1.53
C ALA A 186 -6.67 16.12 3.06
N ARG A 187 -5.73 16.94 3.55
CA ARG A 187 -5.48 17.20 4.98
C ARG A 187 -6.20 18.43 5.54
N ASN A 188 -7.33 18.82 5.02
CA ASN A 188 -8.04 19.96 5.57
C ASN A 188 -8.53 19.65 7.00
N ASP A 189 -7.79 20.15 8.00
CA ASP A 189 -7.69 19.72 9.40
C ASP A 189 -8.95 19.90 10.26
N SER A 190 -10.03 20.42 9.73
CA SER A 190 -11.19 20.72 10.57
C SER A 190 -12.54 20.25 10.06
N LEU A 191 -12.63 19.78 8.84
CA LEU A 191 -13.89 19.26 8.30
C LEU A 191 -13.59 18.15 7.29
N PHE A 192 -14.12 16.96 7.54
CA PHE A 192 -14.17 15.87 6.57
C PHE A 192 -14.84 16.37 5.28
N VAL A 193 -14.01 16.77 4.34
CA VAL A 193 -14.52 17.14 3.01
C VAL A 193 -15.10 15.88 2.37
N PRO A 194 -16.37 15.87 1.94
CA PRO A 194 -16.95 14.73 1.27
C PRO A 194 -16.08 14.31 0.08
N GLU A 195 -15.94 13.02 -0.17
CA GLU A 195 -15.11 12.46 -1.25
C GLU A 195 -15.38 13.13 -2.60
N ARG A 196 -16.66 13.38 -2.92
CA ARG A 196 -17.07 14.09 -4.14
C ARG A 196 -16.46 15.49 -4.23
N THR A 197 -16.45 16.25 -3.14
CA THR A 197 -15.87 17.60 -3.11
C THR A 197 -14.36 17.54 -3.23
N HIS A 198 -13.73 16.56 -2.60
CA HIS A 198 -12.28 16.36 -2.69
C HIS A 198 -11.86 15.97 -4.11
N THR A 199 -12.58 15.05 -4.74
CA THR A 199 -12.42 14.69 -6.15
C THR A 199 -12.49 15.91 -7.06
N GLN A 200 -13.49 16.78 -6.86
CA GLN A 200 -13.64 18.02 -7.64
C GLN A 200 -12.48 18.99 -7.44
N ARG A 201 -11.97 19.13 -6.20
CA ARG A 201 -10.83 19.99 -5.88
C ARG A 201 -9.55 19.51 -6.56
N VAL A 202 -9.25 18.21 -6.48
CA VAL A 202 -8.07 17.63 -7.16
C VAL A 202 -8.16 17.81 -8.66
N ARG A 203 -9.33 17.54 -9.26
CA ARG A 203 -9.54 17.75 -10.71
C ARG A 203 -9.38 19.20 -11.11
N GLY A 204 -9.97 20.12 -10.33
CA GLY A 204 -9.83 21.57 -10.56
C GLY A 204 -8.38 22.06 -10.44
N MET A 205 -7.66 21.55 -9.46
CA MET A 205 -6.24 21.85 -9.27
C MET A 205 -5.40 21.39 -10.46
N VAL A 206 -5.54 20.14 -10.89
CA VAL A 206 -4.80 19.61 -12.05
C VAL A 206 -5.09 20.46 -13.28
N LYS A 207 -6.36 20.79 -13.52
CA LYS A 207 -6.76 21.65 -14.65
C LYS A 207 -6.16 23.06 -14.57
N ALA A 208 -6.12 23.67 -13.38
CA ALA A 208 -5.60 25.03 -13.21
C ALA A 208 -4.07 25.12 -13.24
N MET A 209 -3.35 24.02 -12.98
CA MET A 209 -1.89 24.01 -12.90
C MET A 209 -1.20 23.54 -14.19
N ILE A 210 -1.93 22.94 -15.13
CA ILE A 210 -1.33 22.30 -16.31
C ILE A 210 -1.77 22.94 -17.62
N VAL A 211 -2.85 23.73 -17.65
CA VAL A 211 -3.40 24.37 -18.86
C VAL A 211 -3.02 25.83 -18.94
#